data_df7ce24c97ed6496e5cb391a38092f17
#
_entry.id   df7ce24c97ed6496e5cb391a38092f17
#
_cell.length_a   1.000
_cell.length_b   1.000
_cell.length_c   1.000
_cell.angle_alpha   90.00
_cell.angle_beta   90.00
_cell.angle_gamma   90.00
#
_symmetry.space_group_name_H-M   'P 1'
#
loop_
_entity.id
_entity.type
_entity.pdbx_description
1 polymer ?
#
loop_
_entity_poly.entity_id
_entity_poly.type
_entity_poly.pdbx_seq_one_letter_code
_entity_poly.pdbx_strand_id
1 'polypeptide(L)'
;LTLILSRWFDFKGRLHRWAMPLMIVGTLIITAGVWAILVVRPIAHMIINIGSTPVLVASWLLVYFGWRKIMHERLAAQAITQPGLRQKLGALLHDPLKFGMLWQMVYMNFVVTAIGIFMAVRLKTIREWPLREEQIVLTGHWHILAGIIATIILLLYADMADLKGRPRQ
;
A
#
# COMPACT_ATOMS: atom_id res chain seq x y z
N LEU A 1 -9.32 3.79 0.63
CA LEU A 1 -8.12 3.96 1.44
C LEU A 1 -7.23 5.08 0.88
N THR A 2 -6.82 5.04 -0.39
CA THR A 2 -5.91 6.02 -1.01
C THR A 2 -6.42 7.45 -0.96
N LEU A 3 -7.71 7.69 -1.22
CA LEU A 3 -8.35 9.00 -1.10
C LEU A 3 -8.28 9.54 0.34
N ILE A 4 -8.52 8.68 1.32
CA ILE A 4 -8.45 9.02 2.74
C ILE A 4 -7.01 9.38 3.11
N LEU A 5 -6.05 8.55 2.74
CA LEU A 5 -4.63 8.81 3.01
C LEU A 5 -4.12 10.08 2.31
N SER A 6 -4.54 10.35 1.08
CA SER A 6 -4.13 11.56 0.36
C SER A 6 -4.64 12.85 1.02
N ARG A 7 -5.85 12.82 1.59
CA ARG A 7 -6.39 13.92 2.39
C ARG A 7 -5.69 14.02 3.74
N TRP A 8 -5.48 12.90 4.40
CA TRP A 8 -4.84 12.85 5.71
C TRP A 8 -3.42 13.40 5.69
N PHE A 9 -2.64 13.04 4.69
CA PHE A 9 -1.29 13.56 4.50
C PHE A 9 -1.25 14.91 3.78
N ASP A 10 -2.39 15.49 3.39
CA ASP A 10 -2.48 16.75 2.65
C ASP A 10 -1.48 16.79 1.46
N PHE A 11 -1.50 15.76 0.65
CA PHE A 11 -0.62 15.68 -0.52
C PHE A 11 -1.02 16.73 -1.54
N LYS A 12 -0.24 17.77 -1.68
CA LYS A 12 -0.39 18.82 -2.69
C LYS A 12 0.70 18.71 -3.75
N GLY A 13 0.37 19.09 -4.99
CA GLY A 13 1.35 19.25 -6.05
C GLY A 13 1.38 18.14 -7.10
N ARG A 14 2.52 18.07 -7.83
CA ARG A 14 2.69 17.18 -9.00
C ARG A 14 2.44 15.70 -8.69
N LEU A 15 2.78 15.29 -7.48
CA LEU A 15 2.65 13.91 -7.07
C LEU A 15 1.21 13.44 -6.92
N HIS A 16 0.39 14.23 -6.23
CA HIS A 16 -1.04 13.94 -6.11
C HIS A 16 -1.66 13.83 -7.50
N ARG A 17 -1.19 14.67 -8.42
CA ARG A 17 -1.61 14.69 -9.82
C ARG A 17 -1.31 13.39 -10.56
N TRP A 18 -0.24 12.66 -10.21
CA TRP A 18 0.13 11.38 -10.84
C TRP A 18 -0.33 10.15 -10.04
N ALA A 19 -0.13 10.15 -8.74
CA ALA A 19 -0.46 8.99 -7.91
C ALA A 19 -1.96 8.68 -7.90
N MET A 20 -2.81 9.69 -7.86
CA MET A 20 -4.26 9.47 -7.82
C MET A 20 -4.82 8.88 -9.12
N PRO A 21 -4.54 9.43 -10.32
CA PRO A 21 -4.99 8.79 -11.56
C PRO A 21 -4.45 7.37 -11.74
N LEU A 22 -3.19 7.12 -11.43
CA LEU A 22 -2.59 5.78 -11.50
C LEU A 22 -3.32 4.79 -10.60
N MET A 23 -3.65 5.19 -9.38
CA MET A 23 -4.39 4.36 -8.44
C MET A 23 -5.81 4.08 -8.94
N ILE A 24 -6.53 5.10 -9.42
CA ILE A 24 -7.90 4.95 -9.91
C ILE A 24 -7.92 4.07 -11.16
N VAL A 25 -7.12 4.39 -12.16
CA VAL A 25 -7.06 3.64 -13.42
C VAL A 25 -6.65 2.20 -13.17
N GLY A 26 -5.59 1.97 -12.37
CA GLY A 26 -5.15 0.63 -12.03
C GLY A 26 -6.24 -0.17 -11.30
N THR A 27 -6.94 0.44 -10.34
CA THR A 27 -8.03 -0.23 -9.62
C THR A 27 -9.19 -0.57 -10.56
N LEU A 28 -9.56 0.31 -11.48
CA LEU A 28 -10.61 0.04 -12.46
C LEU A 28 -10.23 -1.11 -13.39
N ILE A 29 -8.97 -1.15 -13.86
CA ILE A 29 -8.46 -2.24 -14.69
C ILE A 29 -8.47 -3.57 -13.91
N ILE A 30 -8.01 -3.59 -12.65
CA ILE A 30 -8.07 -4.80 -11.81
C ILE A 30 -9.52 -5.26 -11.64
N THR A 31 -10.43 -4.34 -11.34
CA THR A 31 -11.85 -4.66 -11.17
C THR A 31 -12.44 -5.27 -12.44
N ALA A 32 -12.17 -4.69 -13.61
CA ALA A 32 -12.58 -5.25 -14.88
C ALA A 32 -11.98 -6.66 -15.11
N GLY A 33 -10.71 -6.86 -14.75
CA GLY A 33 -10.06 -8.18 -14.81
C GLY A 33 -10.73 -9.21 -13.90
N VAL A 34 -11.10 -8.82 -12.68
CA VAL A 34 -11.82 -9.70 -11.73
C VAL A 34 -13.18 -10.13 -12.32
N TRP A 35 -13.94 -9.23 -12.92
CA TRP A 35 -15.18 -9.58 -13.59
C TRP A 35 -14.96 -10.47 -14.80
N ALA A 36 -13.88 -10.25 -15.56
CA ALA A 36 -13.53 -11.07 -16.72
C ALA A 36 -13.18 -12.52 -16.34
N ILE A 37 -12.82 -12.82 -15.09
CA ILE A 37 -12.57 -14.21 -14.61
C ILE A 37 -13.78 -15.10 -14.85
N LEU A 38 -15.00 -14.54 -14.74
CA LEU A 38 -16.25 -15.28 -14.92
C LEU A 38 -16.46 -15.76 -16.36
N VAL A 39 -15.77 -15.14 -17.34
CA VAL A 39 -15.96 -15.40 -18.76
C VAL A 39 -14.72 -16.01 -19.40
N VAL A 40 -13.53 -15.40 -19.22
CA VAL A 40 -12.29 -15.80 -19.90
C VAL A 40 -11.09 -15.71 -18.95
N ARG A 41 -10.82 -16.76 -18.18
CA ARG A 41 -9.76 -16.81 -17.16
C ARG A 41 -8.36 -16.35 -17.64
N PRO A 42 -7.81 -16.84 -18.77
CA PRO A 42 -6.45 -16.47 -19.17
C PRO A 42 -6.28 -14.95 -19.42
N ILE A 43 -7.27 -14.33 -20.06
CA ILE A 43 -7.27 -12.89 -20.36
C ILE A 43 -7.48 -12.09 -19.07
N ALA A 44 -8.32 -12.56 -18.17
CA ALA A 44 -8.58 -11.93 -16.89
C ALA A 44 -7.30 -11.76 -16.06
N HIS A 45 -6.48 -12.80 -15.94
CA HIS A 45 -5.20 -12.72 -15.22
C HIS A 45 -4.24 -11.68 -15.85
N MET A 46 -4.20 -11.60 -17.17
CA MET A 46 -3.39 -10.60 -17.86
C MET A 46 -3.88 -9.18 -17.55
N ILE A 47 -5.19 -8.94 -17.60
CA ILE A 47 -5.79 -7.63 -17.26
C ILE A 47 -5.49 -7.25 -15.81
N ILE A 48 -5.63 -8.17 -14.85
CA ILE A 48 -5.31 -7.93 -13.44
C ILE A 48 -3.84 -7.56 -13.28
N ASN A 49 -2.92 -8.26 -13.93
CA ASN A 49 -1.48 -7.95 -13.84
C ASN A 49 -1.15 -6.57 -14.43
N ILE A 50 -1.76 -6.20 -15.56
CA ILE A 50 -1.61 -4.87 -16.16
C ILE A 50 -2.12 -3.79 -15.19
N GLY A 51 -3.29 -3.98 -14.58
CA GLY A 51 -3.87 -3.03 -13.63
C GLY A 51 -3.09 -2.95 -12.31
N SER A 52 -2.42 -4.02 -11.90
CA SER A 52 -1.63 -4.05 -10.66
C SER A 52 -0.38 -3.18 -10.75
N THR A 53 0.21 -3.01 -11.92
CA THR A 53 1.43 -2.19 -12.12
C THR A 53 1.23 -0.73 -11.74
N PRO A 54 0.23 0.02 -12.28
CA PRO A 54 0.00 1.41 -11.87
C PRO A 54 -0.40 1.54 -10.40
N VAL A 55 -1.13 0.56 -9.82
CA VAL A 55 -1.44 0.55 -8.39
C VAL A 55 -0.16 0.41 -7.56
N LEU A 56 0.74 -0.48 -7.94
CA LEU A 56 2.03 -0.66 -7.28
C LEU A 56 2.86 0.64 -7.33
N VAL A 57 3.00 1.24 -8.50
CA VAL A 57 3.73 2.51 -8.65
C VAL A 57 3.10 3.61 -7.81
N ALA A 58 1.78 3.77 -7.85
CA ALA A 58 1.07 4.77 -7.06
C ALA A 58 1.25 4.57 -5.55
N SER A 59 1.21 3.33 -5.07
CA SER A 59 1.41 3.04 -3.64
C SER A 59 2.84 3.32 -3.17
N TRP A 60 3.86 3.05 -4.00
CA TRP A 60 5.24 3.43 -3.72
C TRP A 60 5.42 4.95 -3.66
N LEU A 61 4.82 5.67 -4.59
CA LEU A 61 4.81 7.12 -4.57
C LEU A 61 4.19 7.66 -3.27
N LEU A 62 3.04 7.12 -2.85
CA LEU A 62 2.38 7.52 -1.61
C LEU A 62 3.26 7.27 -0.37
N VAL A 63 3.91 6.11 -0.28
CA VAL A 63 4.83 5.78 0.82
C VAL A 63 6.01 6.75 0.84
N TYR A 64 6.70 6.93 -0.28
CA TYR A 64 7.87 7.80 -0.38
C TYR A 64 7.55 9.23 0.07
N PHE A 65 6.44 9.79 -0.41
CA PHE A 65 6.09 11.16 -0.08
C PHE A 65 5.48 11.31 1.31
N GLY A 66 4.77 10.30 1.79
CA GLY A 66 4.31 10.25 3.16
C GLY A 66 5.50 10.32 4.14
N TRP A 67 6.48 9.47 3.98
CA TRP A 67 7.70 9.49 4.80
C TRP A 67 8.48 10.79 4.66
N ARG A 68 8.66 11.27 3.43
CA ARG A 68 9.31 12.56 3.20
C ARG A 68 8.60 13.70 3.91
N LYS A 69 7.27 13.73 3.86
CA LYS A 69 6.47 14.76 4.52
C LYS A 69 6.63 14.72 6.04
N ILE A 70 6.44 13.55 6.68
CA ILE A 70 6.62 13.36 8.12
C ILE A 70 8.01 13.86 8.55
N MET A 71 9.04 13.45 7.83
CA MET A 71 10.41 13.84 8.12
C MET A 71 10.63 15.35 7.99
N HIS A 72 10.16 15.96 6.90
CA HIS A 72 10.34 17.40 6.66
C HIS A 72 9.58 18.26 7.68
N GLU A 73 8.35 17.92 8.03
CA GLU A 73 7.55 18.64 9.02
C GLU A 73 8.25 18.62 10.38
N ARG A 74 8.81 17.49 10.79
CA ARG A 74 9.52 17.37 12.06
C ARG A 74 10.83 18.13 12.06
N LEU A 75 11.64 18.01 11.02
CA LEU A 75 12.91 18.74 10.92
C LEU A 75 12.70 20.25 10.84
N ALA A 76 11.67 20.70 10.12
CA ALA A 76 11.31 22.12 10.10
C ALA A 76 10.87 22.64 11.48
N ALA A 77 10.09 21.87 12.22
CA ALA A 77 9.68 22.21 13.58
C ALA A 77 10.87 22.29 14.56
N GLN A 78 11.97 21.61 14.26
CA GLN A 78 13.21 21.66 15.05
C GLN A 78 14.23 22.67 14.51
N ALA A 79 13.89 23.43 13.47
CA ALA A 79 14.77 24.39 12.77
C ALA A 79 16.10 23.76 12.28
N ILE A 80 16.11 22.46 11.96
CA ILE A 80 17.29 21.74 11.48
C ILE A 80 17.38 21.89 9.96
N THR A 81 18.38 22.63 9.48
CA THR A 81 18.58 22.89 8.02
C THR A 81 19.42 21.84 7.34
N GLN A 82 20.38 21.22 8.05
CA GLN A 82 21.27 20.19 7.51
C GLN A 82 21.22 18.92 8.38
N PRO A 83 20.16 18.09 8.23
CA PRO A 83 19.98 16.93 9.08
C PRO A 83 20.93 15.79 8.69
N GLY A 84 21.65 15.26 9.68
CA GLY A 84 22.37 13.99 9.56
C GLY A 84 21.41 12.78 9.49
N LEU A 85 21.93 11.61 9.14
CA LEU A 85 21.12 10.38 8.99
C LEU A 85 20.33 10.05 10.27
N ARG A 86 20.96 10.15 11.43
CA ARG A 86 20.32 9.86 12.73
C ARG A 86 19.13 10.82 13.02
N GLN A 87 19.28 12.09 12.66
CA GLN A 87 18.20 13.07 12.82
C GLN A 87 17.05 12.81 11.85
N LYS A 88 17.35 12.39 10.60
CA LYS A 88 16.33 11.98 9.62
C LYS A 88 15.53 10.77 10.10
N LEU A 89 16.21 9.74 10.62
CA LEU A 89 15.56 8.56 11.18
C LEU A 89 14.73 8.90 12.42
N GLY A 90 15.27 9.70 13.35
CA GLY A 90 14.51 10.16 14.52
C GLY A 90 13.28 11.00 14.15
N ALA A 91 13.40 11.85 13.13
CA ALA A 91 12.26 12.62 12.62
C ALA A 91 11.19 11.74 11.98
N LEU A 92 11.59 10.69 11.25
CA LEU A 92 10.67 9.74 10.62
C LEU A 92 9.90 8.91 11.65
N LEU A 93 10.58 8.46 12.71
CA LEU A 93 10.00 7.61 13.76
C LEU A 93 9.27 8.41 14.85
N HIS A 94 9.26 9.75 14.77
CA HIS A 94 8.62 10.60 15.75
C HIS A 94 7.10 10.41 15.83
N ASP A 95 6.46 10.11 14.70
CA ASP A 95 5.04 9.79 14.63
C ASP A 95 4.86 8.30 14.27
N PRO A 96 4.81 7.42 15.29
CA PRO A 96 4.78 5.98 15.07
C PRO A 96 3.49 5.51 14.38
N LEU A 97 2.36 6.23 14.55
CA LEU A 97 1.10 5.85 13.90
C LEU A 97 1.18 6.10 12.40
N LYS A 98 1.59 7.30 11.98
CA LYS A 98 1.75 7.63 10.55
C LYS A 98 2.85 6.80 9.90
N PHE A 99 3.98 6.61 10.60
CA PHE A 99 5.04 5.73 10.12
C PHE A 99 4.55 4.30 9.94
N GLY A 100 3.84 3.78 10.94
CA GLY A 100 3.28 2.43 10.92
C GLY A 100 2.28 2.20 9.78
N MET A 101 1.38 3.16 9.51
CA MET A 101 0.46 3.10 8.38
C MET A 101 1.21 2.95 7.03
N LEU A 102 2.23 3.79 6.81
CA LEU A 102 3.01 3.75 5.59
C LEU A 102 3.87 2.48 5.49
N TRP A 103 4.37 1.98 6.63
CA TRP A 103 5.09 0.71 6.70
C TRP A 103 4.21 -0.48 6.33
N GLN A 104 2.95 -0.49 6.75
CA GLN A 104 1.99 -1.51 6.32
C GLN A 104 1.77 -1.49 4.79
N MET A 105 1.78 -0.31 4.17
CA MET A 105 1.73 -0.22 2.71
C MET A 105 2.99 -0.78 2.03
N VAL A 106 4.18 -0.57 2.61
CA VAL A 106 5.42 -1.22 2.15
C VAL A 106 5.30 -2.73 2.24
N TYR A 107 4.88 -3.24 3.38
CA TYR A 107 4.67 -4.66 3.61
C TYR A 107 3.67 -5.26 2.60
N MET A 108 2.56 -4.58 2.37
CA MET A 108 1.57 -4.96 1.37
C MET A 108 2.19 -5.06 -0.03
N ASN A 109 3.00 -4.08 -0.43
CA ASN A 109 3.62 -4.08 -1.75
C ASN A 109 4.65 -5.20 -1.92
N PHE A 110 5.47 -5.48 -0.91
CA PHE A 110 6.47 -6.56 -1.00
C PHE A 110 5.85 -7.93 -0.84
N VAL A 111 5.11 -8.17 0.22
CA VAL A 111 4.63 -9.51 0.57
C VAL A 111 3.44 -9.89 -0.31
N VAL A 112 2.44 -9.01 -0.42
CA VAL A 112 1.21 -9.36 -1.14
C VAL A 112 1.43 -9.34 -2.64
N THR A 113 2.10 -8.32 -3.17
CA THR A 113 2.35 -8.22 -4.62
C THR A 113 3.35 -9.27 -5.08
N ALA A 114 4.43 -9.52 -4.32
CA ALA A 114 5.41 -10.55 -4.67
C ALA A 114 4.78 -11.95 -4.68
N ILE A 115 3.95 -12.27 -3.67
CA ILE A 115 3.20 -13.54 -3.64
C ILE A 115 2.22 -13.60 -4.82
N GLY A 116 1.50 -12.52 -5.12
CA GLY A 116 0.59 -12.45 -6.26
C GLY A 116 1.29 -12.68 -7.60
N ILE A 117 2.45 -12.07 -7.82
CA ILE A 117 3.29 -12.30 -9.01
C ILE A 117 3.79 -13.75 -9.05
N PHE A 118 4.31 -14.25 -7.93
CA PHE A 118 4.75 -15.65 -7.84
C PHE A 118 3.64 -16.62 -8.20
N MET A 119 2.44 -16.40 -7.67
CA MET A 119 1.26 -17.22 -8.01
C MET A 119 0.90 -17.12 -9.49
N ALA A 120 0.87 -15.92 -10.05
CA ALA A 120 0.56 -15.71 -11.46
C ALA A 120 1.55 -16.44 -12.39
N VAL A 121 2.86 -16.37 -12.06
CA VAL A 121 3.92 -17.06 -12.81
C VAL A 121 3.81 -18.57 -12.64
N ARG A 122 3.61 -19.07 -11.44
CA ARG A 122 3.49 -20.50 -11.13
C ARG A 122 2.22 -21.11 -11.73
N LEU A 123 1.08 -20.47 -11.62
CA LEU A 123 -0.18 -20.91 -12.23
C LEU A 123 -0.07 -20.99 -13.76
N LYS A 124 0.74 -20.13 -14.37
CA LYS A 124 1.00 -20.20 -15.82
C LYS A 124 1.94 -21.33 -16.20
N THR A 125 2.89 -21.69 -15.34
CA THR A 125 3.94 -22.69 -15.61
C THR A 125 3.54 -24.09 -15.14
N ILE A 126 2.73 -24.20 -14.08
CA ILE A 126 2.31 -25.45 -13.46
C ILE A 126 0.80 -25.56 -13.61
N ARG A 127 0.35 -26.02 -14.77
CA ARG A 127 -1.07 -26.36 -15.04
C ARG A 127 -1.66 -27.46 -14.14
N GLU A 128 -0.86 -28.01 -13.23
CA GLU A 128 -1.18 -29.17 -12.39
C GLU A 128 -1.20 -28.86 -10.89
N TRP A 129 -1.38 -27.59 -10.49
CA TRP A 129 -1.61 -27.32 -9.08
C TRP A 129 -2.92 -27.99 -8.65
N PRO A 130 -2.91 -28.83 -7.61
CA PRO A 130 -4.14 -29.35 -7.05
C PRO A 130 -5.06 -28.19 -6.69
N LEU A 131 -6.31 -28.25 -7.12
CA LEU A 131 -7.31 -27.19 -6.90
C LEU A 131 -7.37 -26.76 -5.43
N ARG A 132 -7.15 -27.70 -4.52
CA ARG A 132 -7.12 -27.46 -3.07
C ARG A 132 -5.96 -26.55 -2.65
N GLU A 133 -4.76 -26.74 -3.18
CA GLU A 133 -3.59 -25.92 -2.84
C GLU A 133 -3.74 -24.51 -3.41
N GLU A 134 -4.23 -24.37 -4.62
CA GLU A 134 -4.57 -23.09 -5.21
C GLU A 134 -5.56 -22.33 -4.32
N GLN A 135 -6.62 -22.97 -3.87
CA GLN A 135 -7.62 -22.36 -2.98
C GLN A 135 -7.02 -21.93 -1.63
N ILE A 136 -6.17 -22.75 -1.02
CA ILE A 136 -5.52 -22.42 0.25
C ILE A 136 -4.63 -21.18 0.09
N VAL A 137 -3.81 -21.12 -0.94
CA VAL A 137 -2.91 -20.00 -1.19
C VAL A 137 -3.68 -18.72 -1.52
N LEU A 138 -4.72 -18.80 -2.35
CA LEU A 138 -5.59 -17.67 -2.65
C LEU A 138 -6.30 -17.15 -1.40
N THR A 139 -6.86 -18.04 -0.60
CA THR A 139 -7.54 -17.69 0.64
C THR A 139 -6.58 -17.03 1.62
N GLY A 140 -5.37 -17.58 1.80
CA GLY A 140 -4.32 -16.98 2.62
C GLY A 140 -3.93 -15.57 2.14
N HIS A 141 -3.75 -15.40 0.83
CA HIS A 141 -3.44 -14.09 0.24
C HIS A 141 -4.53 -13.04 0.53
N TRP A 142 -5.80 -13.40 0.39
CA TRP A 142 -6.93 -12.52 0.70
C TRP A 142 -7.02 -12.15 2.17
N HIS A 143 -6.78 -13.10 3.07
CA HIS A 143 -6.80 -12.84 4.52
C HIS A 143 -5.65 -11.90 4.95
N ILE A 144 -4.45 -12.10 4.42
CA ILE A 144 -3.32 -11.21 4.67
C ILE A 144 -3.64 -9.79 4.19
N LEU A 145 -4.16 -9.65 2.98
CA LEU A 145 -4.54 -8.35 2.41
C LEU A 145 -5.61 -7.66 3.26
N ALA A 146 -6.66 -8.38 3.65
CA ALA A 146 -7.71 -7.86 4.51
C ALA A 146 -7.17 -7.43 5.89
N GLY A 147 -6.29 -8.23 6.50
CA GLY A 147 -5.65 -7.92 7.77
C GLY A 147 -4.80 -6.65 7.70
N ILE A 148 -4.01 -6.48 6.64
CA ILE A 148 -3.20 -5.28 6.41
C ILE A 148 -4.10 -4.04 6.26
N ILE A 149 -5.16 -4.13 5.46
CA ILE A 149 -6.10 -3.02 5.26
C ILE A 149 -6.78 -2.65 6.58
N ALA A 150 -7.24 -3.64 7.35
CA ALA A 150 -7.84 -3.40 8.66
C ALA A 150 -6.86 -2.72 9.63
N THR A 151 -5.60 -3.14 9.64
CA THR A 151 -4.54 -2.52 10.45
C THR A 151 -4.30 -1.07 10.05
N ILE A 152 -4.21 -0.76 8.76
CA ILE A 152 -4.05 0.62 8.28
C ILE A 152 -5.25 1.48 8.71
N ILE A 153 -6.47 0.96 8.60
CA ILE A 153 -7.68 1.66 9.02
C ILE A 153 -7.65 1.91 10.54
N LEU A 154 -7.27 0.90 11.33
CA LEU A 154 -7.15 1.04 12.78
C LEU A 154 -6.14 2.12 13.17
N LEU A 155 -4.94 2.13 12.57
CA LEU A 155 -3.92 3.14 12.81
C LEU A 155 -4.40 4.54 12.41
N LEU A 156 -5.15 4.64 11.29
CA LEU A 156 -5.77 5.88 10.86
C LEU A 156 -6.77 6.41 11.89
N TYR A 157 -7.68 5.55 12.38
CA TYR A 157 -8.64 5.94 13.41
C TYR A 157 -7.96 6.31 14.73
N ALA A 158 -6.92 5.58 15.13
CA ALA A 158 -6.13 5.90 16.33
C ALA A 158 -5.46 7.29 16.23
N ASP A 159 -4.95 7.64 15.04
CA ASP A 159 -4.39 8.97 14.80
C ASP A 159 -5.48 10.06 14.77
N MET A 160 -6.62 9.79 14.14
CA MET A 160 -7.79 10.70 14.11
C MET A 160 -8.38 10.96 15.50
N ALA A 161 -8.40 9.95 16.35
CA ALA A 161 -8.91 10.06 17.72
C ALA A 161 -7.98 10.86 18.63
N ASP A 162 -6.81 11.31 18.12
CA ASP A 162 -5.80 12.07 18.86
C ASP A 162 -5.53 11.48 20.25
N LEU A 163 -5.33 10.16 20.29
CA LEU A 163 -5.09 9.43 21.53
C LEU A 163 -3.82 9.97 22.20
N LYS A 164 -4.01 10.79 23.22
CA LYS A 164 -2.94 11.40 24.03
C LYS A 164 -2.68 10.54 25.25
N GLY A 165 -1.41 10.37 25.61
CA GLY A 165 -1.02 9.71 26.85
C GLY A 165 -0.54 8.25 26.68
N ARG A 166 -0.68 7.43 27.76
CA ARG A 166 -0.14 6.05 27.82
C ARG A 166 -0.48 5.12 26.64
N PRO A 167 -1.65 5.19 26.02
CA PRO A 167 -1.95 4.34 24.86
C PRO A 167 -1.13 4.68 23.60
N ARG A 168 -0.47 5.84 23.59
CA ARG A 168 0.34 6.32 22.45
C ARG A 168 1.84 6.05 22.64
N GLN A 169 2.23 5.66 23.86
CA GLN A 169 3.59 5.26 24.20
C GLN A 169 3.74 3.74 24.09
#